data_1d735b07263c3aa4402fa1efda68fb46
#
_entry.id   1d735b07263c3aa4402fa1efda68fb46
#
_cell.length_a   1.000
_cell.length_b   1.000
_cell.length_c   1.000
_cell.angle_alpha   90.00
_cell.angle_beta   90.00
_cell.angle_gamma   90.00
#
_symmetry.space_group_name_H-M   'P 1'
#
loop_
_entity.id
_entity.type
_entity.pdbx_description
1 polymer ?
#
loop_
_entity_poly.entity_id
_entity_poly.type
_entity_poly.pdbx_seq_one_letter_code
_entity_poly.pdbx_strand_id
1 'polypeptide(L)'
;MDRMVYINKNDEERVKEYEVFSTIKNNFKEIFDGIINVEKNNTNNENANMSSDTPAGQMMKFASETSKDYALKYLVTPKYADAHKEGYIHIHDLDYYPTKTTTCVQYDLEDLFENGFKSKHGFIRQPKSISTYATLATIIFQTNQNEQHGGQSIPAFDFFMAKGVLKSFRRHLKYRVLAYLESDYVEEANQELKDLLTEIIDSIEVTDEKKLILSSKLNLTMNEVEKAIHVAYYDTKYETYQAMEGFIHNLNTMHSRGGNQVVFSSINYGTDTSPEGRMLINELLNATIAGLGDGETPIFPIQIFKVKEGLNYSEEDYELALKNWDKAIKGELKYKTPNFDLLIKTTLTTAKRLFPNFVFLDTTYNKHEMWRMDDPYKYKYEVATMGCRTRVFENVAGDKTSIGRGNLSFTTINFPRLAVEAKNEILAENSGIDAQSLEDKAIERFLVKLQEYTEFVAEQLKERYLFQRTALAKQFPFMMRNNIWKGGNTLMGNDEVGTILDSGTLGIGFIGGHNAMVALTGKGHGDSKKSYDTLIKALEIMNETVYKYKEKYKLNYSVLATPAESLSGRFTTIDKKRFGEIKDVNDREYYVNSFHIDVKSEISALEK
;
A
#
# COMPACT_ATOMS: atom_id res chain seq x y z
N MET A 1 -19.37 46.62 4.30
CA MET A 1 -18.85 47.89 3.75
C MET A 1 -18.26 47.57 2.40
N ASP A 2 -19.06 47.81 1.35
CA ASP A 2 -18.59 47.66 -0.03
C ASP A 2 -17.65 48.81 -0.36
N ARG A 3 -16.39 48.53 -0.50
CA ARG A 3 -15.47 49.47 -1.14
C ARG A 3 -15.82 49.50 -2.62
N MET A 4 -16.60 50.50 -3.05
CA MET A 4 -16.70 50.88 -4.46
C MET A 4 -15.30 51.21 -4.95
N VAL A 5 -14.70 50.33 -5.71
CA VAL A 5 -13.49 50.65 -6.48
C VAL A 5 -13.96 51.36 -7.75
N TYR A 6 -13.70 52.65 -7.87
CA TYR A 6 -13.93 53.39 -9.10
C TYR A 6 -13.00 52.86 -10.19
N ILE A 7 -13.55 52.09 -11.12
CA ILE A 7 -12.82 51.59 -12.28
C ILE A 7 -12.91 52.68 -13.36
N ASN A 8 -11.75 53.20 -13.74
CA ASN A 8 -11.66 54.12 -14.86
C ASN A 8 -11.91 53.35 -16.17
N LYS A 9 -12.74 53.86 -17.07
CA LYS A 9 -13.21 53.17 -18.28
C LYS A 9 -12.11 52.72 -19.25
N ASN A 10 -10.86 53.05 -19.01
CA ASN A 10 -9.72 52.69 -19.87
C ASN A 10 -8.87 51.51 -19.38
N ASP A 11 -9.30 50.77 -18.38
CA ASP A 11 -8.50 49.68 -17.74
C ASP A 11 -9.15 48.30 -17.96
N GLU A 12 -9.21 47.84 -19.22
CA GLU A 12 -9.73 46.49 -19.58
C GLU A 12 -8.97 45.34 -18.86
N GLU A 13 -7.70 45.51 -18.56
CA GLU A 13 -6.91 44.54 -17.79
C GLU A 13 -7.37 44.43 -16.33
N ARG A 14 -7.66 45.56 -15.67
CA ARG A 14 -8.18 45.58 -14.31
C ARG A 14 -9.60 45.04 -14.18
N VAL A 15 -10.43 45.18 -15.22
CA VAL A 15 -11.76 44.56 -15.25
C VAL A 15 -11.63 43.06 -15.33
N LYS A 16 -10.71 42.51 -16.13
CA LYS A 16 -10.43 41.08 -16.21
C LYS A 16 -9.89 40.52 -14.87
N GLU A 17 -8.97 41.23 -14.22
CA GLU A 17 -8.49 40.82 -12.87
C GLU A 17 -9.62 40.80 -11.84
N TYR A 18 -10.54 41.76 -11.86
CA TYR A 18 -11.68 41.82 -10.96
C TYR A 18 -12.69 40.69 -11.23
N GLU A 19 -12.99 40.37 -12.48
CA GLU A 19 -13.86 39.26 -12.86
C GLU A 19 -13.26 37.93 -12.46
N VAL A 20 -11.95 37.72 -12.66
CA VAL A 20 -11.23 36.51 -12.18
C VAL A 20 -11.27 36.44 -10.67
N PHE A 21 -11.03 37.53 -9.93
CA PHE A 21 -11.07 37.55 -8.46
C PHE A 21 -12.48 37.30 -7.94
N SER A 22 -13.52 37.86 -8.56
CA SER A 22 -14.91 37.59 -8.14
C SER A 22 -15.33 36.15 -8.41
N THR A 23 -14.88 35.56 -9.51
CA THR A 23 -15.12 34.14 -9.82
C THR A 23 -14.43 33.21 -8.82
N ILE A 24 -13.19 33.48 -8.48
CA ILE A 24 -12.44 32.74 -7.44
C ILE A 24 -13.18 32.82 -6.09
N LYS A 25 -13.61 34.01 -5.69
CA LYS A 25 -14.35 34.23 -4.43
C LYS A 25 -15.67 33.45 -4.37
N ASN A 26 -16.40 33.39 -5.46
CA ASN A 26 -17.65 32.62 -5.54
C ASN A 26 -17.38 31.12 -5.48
N ASN A 27 -16.34 30.62 -6.16
CA ASN A 27 -15.95 29.21 -6.08
C ASN A 27 -15.57 28.80 -4.64
N PHE A 28 -14.82 29.62 -3.92
CA PHE A 28 -14.47 29.32 -2.54
C PHE A 28 -15.70 29.24 -1.62
N LYS A 29 -16.67 30.14 -1.82
CA LYS A 29 -17.92 30.11 -1.07
C LYS A 29 -18.70 28.83 -1.35
N GLU A 30 -18.86 28.48 -2.63
CA GLU A 30 -19.58 27.26 -3.03
C GLU A 30 -18.91 25.99 -2.49
N ILE A 31 -17.57 25.90 -2.54
CA ILE A 31 -16.80 24.78 -1.97
C ILE A 31 -17.04 24.70 -0.46
N PHE A 32 -16.92 25.81 0.25
CA PHE A 32 -17.06 25.83 1.71
C PHE A 32 -18.50 25.54 2.15
N ASP A 33 -19.50 26.13 1.49
CA ASP A 33 -20.91 25.85 1.73
C ASP A 33 -21.23 24.37 1.48
N GLY A 34 -20.66 23.77 0.44
CA GLY A 34 -20.78 22.34 0.14
C GLY A 34 -20.17 21.44 1.21
N ILE A 35 -19.10 21.87 1.88
CA ILE A 35 -18.46 21.11 2.96
C ILE A 35 -19.26 21.17 4.26
N ILE A 36 -19.79 22.36 4.60
CA ILE A 36 -20.53 22.58 5.84
C ILE A 36 -21.94 21.98 5.80
N ASN A 37 -22.59 22.02 4.63
CA ASN A 37 -23.99 21.65 4.45
C ASN A 37 -24.21 20.23 3.88
N VAL A 38 -23.18 19.38 3.85
CA VAL A 38 -23.31 18.02 3.30
C VAL A 38 -24.20 17.16 4.19
N GLU A 39 -25.24 16.58 3.60
CA GLU A 39 -26.03 15.52 4.22
C GLU A 39 -25.16 14.30 4.52
N LYS A 40 -25.29 13.74 5.73
CA LYS A 40 -24.43 12.70 6.30
C LYS A 40 -24.36 11.36 5.55
N ASN A 41 -25.13 11.16 4.48
CA ASN A 41 -25.31 9.86 3.81
C ASN A 41 -24.87 9.85 2.34
N ASN A 42 -23.93 10.69 1.92
CA ASN A 42 -23.50 10.73 0.54
C ASN A 42 -22.26 9.84 0.33
N THR A 43 -22.45 8.64 -0.24
CA THR A 43 -21.41 7.65 -0.59
C THR A 43 -20.30 8.22 -1.48
N ASN A 44 -20.55 9.32 -2.21
CA ASN A 44 -19.53 10.01 -3.01
C ASN A 44 -18.50 10.78 -2.17
N ASN A 45 -18.71 10.92 -0.87
CA ASN A 45 -17.81 11.61 0.06
C ASN A 45 -16.99 10.67 0.94
N GLU A 46 -17.19 9.36 0.81
CA GLU A 46 -16.49 8.39 1.64
C GLU A 46 -15.08 8.08 1.11
N ASN A 47 -14.13 8.53 1.90
CA ASN A 47 -12.90 7.78 2.10
C ASN A 47 -13.00 7.22 3.53
N ALA A 48 -13.01 5.91 3.71
CA ALA A 48 -13.24 5.22 4.99
C ALA A 48 -12.33 5.71 6.13
N ASN A 49 -11.28 6.44 5.81
CA ASN A 49 -10.28 6.94 6.75
C ASN A 49 -10.42 8.44 7.05
N MET A 50 -11.37 9.15 6.42
CA MET A 50 -11.56 10.60 6.62
C MET A 50 -12.64 10.89 7.65
N SER A 51 -12.31 11.69 8.66
CA SER A 51 -13.30 12.38 9.50
C SER A 51 -13.40 13.84 9.05
N SER A 52 -14.32 14.12 8.11
CA SER A 52 -14.63 15.49 7.67
C SER A 52 -15.47 16.27 8.69
N ASP A 53 -15.96 15.62 9.74
CA ASP A 53 -16.83 16.21 10.74
C ASP A 53 -16.08 17.04 11.78
N THR A 54 -14.76 16.86 11.90
CA THR A 54 -13.93 17.66 12.82
C THR A 54 -13.51 18.99 12.18
N PRO A 55 -13.24 20.05 12.98
CA PRO A 55 -12.74 21.32 12.46
C PRO A 55 -11.50 21.17 11.58
N ALA A 56 -10.53 20.34 11.98
CA ALA A 56 -9.36 20.03 11.18
C ALA A 56 -9.70 19.31 9.87
N GLY A 57 -10.61 18.35 9.92
CA GLY A 57 -11.09 17.61 8.74
C GLY A 57 -11.79 18.53 7.74
N GLN A 58 -12.63 19.46 8.19
CA GLN A 58 -13.30 20.45 7.34
C GLN A 58 -12.29 21.38 6.65
N MET A 59 -11.31 21.89 7.39
CA MET A 59 -10.23 22.71 6.83
C MET A 59 -9.40 21.96 5.79
N MET A 60 -9.07 20.72 6.06
CA MET A 60 -8.31 19.88 5.12
C MET A 60 -9.13 19.54 3.88
N LYS A 61 -10.43 19.30 4.00
CA LYS A 61 -11.32 19.06 2.87
C LYS A 61 -11.44 20.32 1.98
N PHE A 62 -11.55 21.50 2.57
CA PHE A 62 -11.52 22.75 1.83
C PHE A 62 -10.21 22.92 1.06
N ALA A 63 -9.07 22.67 1.70
CA ALA A 63 -7.76 22.71 1.05
C ALA A 63 -7.67 21.71 -0.10
N SER A 64 -8.14 20.47 0.10
CA SER A 64 -8.18 19.41 -0.92
C SER A 64 -9.00 19.83 -2.14
N GLU A 65 -10.25 20.26 -1.98
CA GLU A 65 -11.12 20.64 -3.10
C GLU A 65 -10.58 21.87 -3.86
N THR A 66 -10.05 22.86 -3.13
CA THR A 66 -9.41 24.03 -3.75
C THR A 66 -8.17 23.66 -4.55
N SER A 67 -7.37 22.74 -4.03
CA SER A 67 -6.14 22.25 -4.69
C SER A 67 -6.46 21.45 -5.97
N LYS A 68 -7.53 20.63 -5.96
CA LYS A 68 -8.02 19.91 -7.14
C LYS A 68 -8.43 20.86 -8.24
N ASP A 69 -9.21 21.90 -7.89
CA ASP A 69 -9.65 22.91 -8.86
C ASP A 69 -8.46 23.67 -9.47
N TYR A 70 -7.50 24.05 -8.63
CA TYR A 70 -6.26 24.66 -9.09
C TYR A 70 -5.47 23.75 -10.04
N ALA A 71 -5.29 22.49 -9.68
CA ALA A 71 -4.58 21.53 -10.51
C ALA A 71 -5.21 21.36 -11.89
N LEU A 72 -6.53 21.17 -11.95
CA LEU A 72 -7.26 20.99 -13.20
C LEU A 72 -7.29 22.25 -14.09
N LYS A 73 -7.25 23.45 -13.50
CA LYS A 73 -7.27 24.71 -14.24
C LYS A 73 -5.91 25.15 -14.74
N TYR A 74 -4.85 24.91 -13.96
CA TYR A 74 -3.56 25.56 -14.19
C TYR A 74 -2.37 24.64 -14.41
N LEU A 75 -2.47 23.36 -13.99
CA LEU A 75 -1.33 22.44 -14.02
C LEU A 75 -1.52 21.28 -15.01
N VAL A 76 -2.70 20.73 -15.08
CA VAL A 76 -3.01 19.61 -15.98
C VAL A 76 -3.35 20.15 -17.36
N THR A 77 -2.74 19.58 -18.41
CA THR A 77 -3.05 19.95 -19.79
C THR A 77 -4.55 19.82 -20.07
N PRO A 78 -5.19 20.81 -20.73
CA PRO A 78 -6.65 20.89 -20.89
C PRO A 78 -7.31 19.60 -21.37
N LYS A 79 -6.75 18.91 -22.37
CA LYS A 79 -7.31 17.63 -22.87
C LYS A 79 -7.43 16.55 -21.80
N TYR A 80 -6.49 16.48 -20.85
CA TYR A 80 -6.53 15.52 -19.74
C TYR A 80 -7.49 15.98 -18.63
N ALA A 81 -7.53 17.28 -18.37
CA ALA A 81 -8.47 17.87 -17.43
C ALA A 81 -9.93 17.67 -17.89
N ASP A 82 -10.21 17.86 -19.17
CA ASP A 82 -11.53 17.65 -19.75
C ASP A 82 -11.92 16.15 -19.72
N ALA A 83 -11.03 15.25 -20.13
CA ALA A 83 -11.27 13.81 -20.03
C ALA A 83 -11.53 13.35 -18.59
N HIS A 84 -10.86 13.96 -17.60
CA HIS A 84 -11.15 13.73 -16.19
C HIS A 84 -12.53 14.22 -15.78
N LYS A 85 -12.88 15.47 -16.14
CA LYS A 85 -14.18 16.07 -15.80
C LYS A 85 -15.35 15.34 -16.45
N GLU A 86 -15.17 14.94 -17.71
CA GLU A 86 -16.18 14.20 -18.47
C GLU A 86 -16.31 12.72 -18.03
N GLY A 87 -15.36 12.18 -17.27
CA GLY A 87 -15.43 10.84 -16.71
C GLY A 87 -14.90 9.72 -17.62
N TYR A 88 -14.09 10.02 -18.63
CA TYR A 88 -13.34 9.01 -19.40
C TYR A 88 -12.19 8.42 -18.59
N ILE A 89 -11.52 9.28 -17.82
CA ILE A 89 -10.43 8.93 -16.93
C ILE A 89 -10.63 9.54 -15.55
N HIS A 90 -9.90 9.01 -14.58
CA HIS A 90 -9.76 9.63 -13.26
C HIS A 90 -8.28 9.79 -12.91
N ILE A 91 -7.82 11.03 -12.89
CA ILE A 91 -6.49 11.37 -12.38
C ILE A 91 -6.59 11.37 -10.86
N HIS A 92 -5.87 10.46 -10.21
CA HIS A 92 -5.90 10.33 -8.75
C HIS A 92 -5.07 11.41 -8.06
N ASP A 93 -5.41 11.69 -6.79
CA ASP A 93 -4.66 12.58 -5.90
C ASP A 93 -4.39 13.97 -6.51
N LEU A 94 -5.41 14.54 -7.15
CA LEU A 94 -5.35 15.89 -7.75
C LEU A 94 -5.13 16.98 -6.69
N ASP A 95 -5.57 16.76 -5.48
CA ASP A 95 -5.35 17.65 -4.33
C ASP A 95 -3.87 17.78 -3.96
N TYR A 96 -3.11 16.72 -4.13
CA TYR A 96 -1.66 16.71 -3.91
C TYR A 96 -0.84 17.03 -5.17
N TYR A 97 -1.49 17.13 -6.35
CA TYR A 97 -0.80 17.42 -7.60
C TYR A 97 0.09 18.68 -7.53
N PRO A 98 -0.38 19.83 -6.99
CA PRO A 98 0.43 21.05 -6.91
C PRO A 98 1.67 20.90 -6.01
N THR A 99 1.64 19.97 -5.06
CA THR A 99 2.75 19.76 -4.10
C THR A 99 3.88 18.90 -4.68
N LYS A 100 3.68 18.30 -5.86
CA LYS A 100 4.64 17.41 -6.54
C LYS A 100 5.02 16.14 -5.76
N THR A 101 4.23 15.76 -4.75
CA THR A 101 4.49 14.56 -3.94
C THR A 101 4.27 13.29 -4.76
N THR A 102 4.91 12.20 -4.32
CA THR A 102 4.70 10.84 -4.81
C THR A 102 3.57 10.15 -4.05
N THR A 103 2.98 9.07 -4.63
CA THR A 103 1.86 8.38 -3.99
C THR A 103 2.31 7.48 -2.86
N CYS A 104 3.22 6.56 -3.08
CA CYS A 104 3.59 5.51 -2.12
C CYS A 104 5.09 5.29 -2.05
N VAL A 105 5.57 4.68 -0.92
CA VAL A 105 6.96 4.25 -0.77
C VAL A 105 7.07 2.98 0.07
N GLN A 106 8.14 2.21 -0.15
CA GLN A 106 8.51 1.03 0.63
C GLN A 106 9.84 1.27 1.34
N TYR A 107 9.82 1.17 2.68
CA TYR A 107 10.95 1.51 3.53
C TYR A 107 12.04 0.44 3.55
N ASP A 108 13.28 0.86 3.58
CA ASP A 108 14.39 0.06 4.08
C ASP A 108 14.55 0.32 5.59
N LEU A 109 13.83 -0.44 6.42
CA LEU A 109 13.95 -0.29 7.87
C LEU A 109 15.27 -0.85 8.40
N GLU A 110 15.96 -1.73 7.68
CA GLU A 110 17.28 -2.22 8.09
C GLU A 110 18.26 -1.05 8.15
N ASP A 111 18.34 -0.27 7.06
CA ASP A 111 19.21 0.92 7.01
C ASP A 111 18.84 1.96 8.08
N LEU A 112 17.55 2.28 8.20
CA LEU A 112 17.07 3.26 9.19
C LEU A 112 17.32 2.83 10.63
N PHE A 113 17.24 1.54 10.94
CA PHE A 113 17.46 1.04 12.29
C PHE A 113 18.92 0.78 12.62
N GLU A 114 19.77 0.47 11.64
CA GLU A 114 21.21 0.29 11.86
C GLU A 114 21.94 1.63 12.00
N ASN A 115 21.60 2.59 11.18
CA ASN A 115 22.26 3.90 11.16
C ASN A 115 21.56 4.96 12.01
N GLY A 116 20.32 4.71 12.45
CA GLY A 116 19.44 5.73 12.99
C GLY A 116 18.95 6.68 11.90
N PHE A 117 18.14 7.66 12.24
CA PHE A 117 17.58 8.58 11.26
C PHE A 117 17.46 10.02 11.78
N LYS A 118 17.47 10.97 10.84
CA LYS A 118 17.34 12.40 11.14
C LYS A 118 15.87 12.81 11.14
N SER A 119 15.38 13.33 12.26
CA SER A 119 14.11 14.03 12.34
C SER A 119 14.30 15.54 12.16
N LYS A 120 13.20 16.30 12.15
CA LYS A 120 13.25 17.77 12.10
C LYS A 120 14.01 18.37 13.29
N HIS A 121 13.91 17.75 14.46
CA HIS A 121 14.40 18.30 15.74
C HIS A 121 15.66 17.60 16.28
N GLY A 122 16.18 16.59 15.60
CA GLY A 122 17.38 15.89 16.04
C GLY A 122 17.56 14.52 15.40
N PHE A 123 18.54 13.78 15.92
CA PHE A 123 18.88 12.45 15.47
C PHE A 123 18.26 11.39 16.37
N ILE A 124 17.62 10.41 15.78
CA ILE A 124 17.02 9.26 16.45
C ILE A 124 17.99 8.08 16.32
N ARG A 125 18.50 7.63 17.47
CA ARG A 125 19.44 6.52 17.53
C ARG A 125 18.79 5.17 17.24
N GLN A 126 19.63 4.16 17.02
CA GLN A 126 19.21 2.75 16.86
C GLN A 126 18.28 2.27 17.99
N PRO A 127 17.23 1.51 17.66
CA PRO A 127 16.37 0.87 18.66
C PRO A 127 17.10 -0.28 19.39
N LYS A 128 16.77 -0.46 20.68
CA LYS A 128 17.44 -1.43 21.57
C LYS A 128 16.55 -2.57 22.06
N SER A 129 15.27 -2.57 21.69
CA SER A 129 14.30 -3.61 22.08
C SER A 129 13.19 -3.68 21.05
N ILE A 130 12.46 -4.79 21.00
CA ILE A 130 11.32 -4.94 20.07
C ILE A 130 10.27 -3.85 20.27
N SER A 131 10.00 -3.41 21.50
CA SER A 131 9.09 -2.30 21.80
C SER A 131 9.56 -1.00 21.15
N THR A 132 10.87 -0.71 21.19
CA THR A 132 11.44 0.48 20.55
C THR A 132 11.44 0.34 19.03
N TYR A 133 11.68 -0.85 18.47
CA TYR A 133 11.55 -1.12 17.03
C TYR A 133 10.15 -0.81 16.55
N ALA A 134 9.11 -1.31 17.23
CA ALA A 134 7.72 -1.06 16.90
C ALA A 134 7.37 0.44 16.98
N THR A 135 7.79 1.12 18.06
CA THR A 135 7.59 2.56 18.22
C THR A 135 8.24 3.37 17.11
N LEU A 136 9.49 3.08 16.76
CA LEU A 136 10.20 3.82 15.72
C LEU A 136 9.62 3.53 14.32
N ALA A 137 9.13 2.33 14.05
CA ALA A 137 8.42 2.02 12.81
C ALA A 137 7.16 2.90 12.66
N THR A 138 6.36 3.07 13.72
CA THR A 138 5.20 3.98 13.69
C THR A 138 5.59 5.45 13.51
N ILE A 139 6.66 5.90 14.15
CA ILE A 139 7.19 7.26 14.00
C ILE A 139 7.65 7.52 12.55
N ILE A 140 8.33 6.55 11.93
CA ILE A 140 8.75 6.65 10.52
C ILE A 140 7.54 6.80 9.61
N PHE A 141 6.52 5.95 9.75
CA PHE A 141 5.27 6.04 9.00
C PHE A 141 4.63 7.42 9.15
N GLN A 142 4.43 7.88 10.39
CA GLN A 142 3.75 9.14 10.69
C GLN A 142 4.54 10.36 10.21
N THR A 143 5.86 10.33 10.32
CA THR A 143 6.71 11.44 9.89
C THR A 143 6.73 11.56 8.36
N ASN A 144 6.94 10.46 7.65
CA ASN A 144 6.98 10.47 6.19
C ASN A 144 5.60 10.78 5.57
N GLN A 145 4.50 10.46 6.25
CA GLN A 145 3.15 10.76 5.78
C GLN A 145 2.90 12.27 5.58
N ASN A 146 3.69 13.15 6.23
CA ASN A 146 3.63 14.59 5.99
C ASN A 146 4.30 15.01 4.67
N GLU A 147 5.10 14.13 4.07
CA GLU A 147 5.86 14.41 2.85
C GLU A 147 5.38 13.60 1.64
N GLN A 148 4.43 12.66 1.87
CA GLN A 148 3.91 11.76 0.84
C GLN A 148 2.45 11.42 1.12
N HIS A 149 1.60 11.50 0.10
CA HIS A 149 0.15 11.45 0.30
C HIS A 149 -0.47 10.06 0.35
N GLY A 150 0.17 9.05 -0.25
CA GLY A 150 -0.40 7.71 -0.36
C GLY A 150 0.12 6.72 0.67
N GLY A 151 0.17 5.45 0.28
CA GLY A 151 0.51 4.34 1.16
C GLY A 151 1.99 4.28 1.56
N GLN A 152 2.21 3.91 2.79
CA GLN A 152 3.52 3.68 3.39
C GLN A 152 3.66 2.18 3.63
N SER A 153 4.76 1.54 3.23
CA SER A 153 4.90 0.09 3.35
C SER A 153 6.25 -0.35 3.90
N ILE A 154 6.25 -1.43 4.68
CA ILE A 154 7.44 -2.15 5.09
C ILE A 154 7.48 -3.48 4.32
N PRO A 155 8.44 -3.68 3.40
CA PRO A 155 8.45 -4.82 2.48
C PRO A 155 8.92 -6.15 3.08
N ALA A 156 9.60 -6.12 4.25
CA ALA A 156 10.14 -7.29 4.93
C ALA A 156 10.08 -7.10 6.44
N PHE A 157 8.87 -6.97 6.96
CA PHE A 157 8.63 -6.60 8.37
C PHE A 157 9.20 -7.62 9.34
N ASP A 158 9.06 -8.91 9.05
CA ASP A 158 9.60 -10.01 9.84
C ASP A 158 11.13 -9.93 9.97
N PHE A 159 11.86 -9.81 8.87
CA PHE A 159 13.32 -9.69 8.86
C PHE A 159 13.80 -8.44 9.61
N PHE A 160 13.17 -7.30 9.35
CA PHE A 160 13.60 -6.04 9.94
C PHE A 160 13.37 -5.98 11.45
N MET A 161 12.29 -6.58 11.93
CA MET A 161 11.92 -6.55 13.35
C MET A 161 12.54 -7.70 14.16
N ALA A 162 12.95 -8.79 13.53
CA ALA A 162 13.57 -9.95 14.19
C ALA A 162 14.80 -9.57 15.03
N LYS A 163 15.62 -8.63 14.52
CA LYS A 163 16.77 -8.07 15.27
C LYS A 163 16.33 -7.43 16.60
N GLY A 164 15.13 -6.85 16.66
CA GLY A 164 14.55 -6.27 17.87
C GLY A 164 14.16 -7.34 18.90
N VAL A 165 13.64 -8.47 18.44
CA VAL A 165 13.31 -9.64 19.28
C VAL A 165 14.58 -10.18 19.93
N LEU A 166 15.65 -10.41 19.16
CA LEU A 166 16.93 -10.88 19.68
C LEU A 166 17.54 -9.91 20.72
N LYS A 167 17.50 -8.59 20.44
CA LYS A 167 17.99 -7.58 21.41
C LYS A 167 17.19 -7.60 22.72
N SER A 168 15.89 -7.79 22.65
CA SER A 168 15.02 -7.95 23.82
C SER A 168 15.36 -9.22 24.59
N PHE A 169 15.54 -10.34 23.90
CA PHE A 169 15.92 -11.60 24.52
C PHE A 169 17.25 -11.51 25.29
N ARG A 170 18.29 -10.96 24.66
CA ARG A 170 19.58 -10.72 25.32
C ARG A 170 19.44 -9.83 26.56
N ARG A 171 18.57 -8.83 26.52
CA ARG A 171 18.29 -7.94 27.64
C ARG A 171 17.57 -8.70 28.77
N HIS A 172 16.53 -9.48 28.47
CA HIS A 172 15.83 -10.28 29.47
C HIS A 172 16.76 -11.34 30.08
N LEU A 173 17.50 -12.04 29.24
CA LEU A 173 18.47 -13.05 29.71
C LEU A 173 19.50 -12.43 30.64
N LYS A 174 20.02 -11.24 30.31
CA LYS A 174 20.94 -10.51 31.17
C LYS A 174 20.36 -10.30 32.59
N TYR A 175 19.14 -9.81 32.70
CA TYR A 175 18.51 -9.57 34.00
C TYR A 175 18.24 -10.88 34.76
N ARG A 176 17.91 -11.98 34.07
CA ARG A 176 17.71 -13.28 34.70
C ARG A 176 19.02 -13.86 35.19
N VAL A 177 20.10 -13.70 34.46
CA VAL A 177 21.45 -14.12 34.87
C VAL A 177 21.93 -13.32 36.11
N LEU A 178 21.76 -11.98 36.06
CA LEU A 178 22.14 -11.12 37.20
C LEU A 178 21.43 -11.52 38.49
N ALA A 179 20.21 -12.02 38.45
CA ALA A 179 19.48 -12.47 39.61
C ALA A 179 20.09 -13.73 40.25
N TYR A 180 20.84 -14.56 39.52
CA TYR A 180 21.57 -15.71 40.03
C TYR A 180 22.97 -15.35 40.53
N LEU A 181 23.58 -14.28 40.00
CA LEU A 181 24.95 -13.93 40.38
C LEU A 181 25.06 -13.21 41.74
N GLU A 182 23.92 -12.93 42.40
CA GLU A 182 23.86 -12.21 43.70
C GLU A 182 24.73 -10.94 43.75
N SER A 183 25.06 -10.38 42.60
CA SER A 183 25.93 -9.23 42.51
C SER A 183 25.16 -7.94 42.78
N ASP A 184 25.69 -7.09 43.66
CA ASP A 184 25.28 -5.70 43.71
C ASP A 184 25.38 -5.09 42.28
N TYR A 185 24.40 -4.28 41.90
CA TYR A 185 24.34 -3.68 40.57
C TYR A 185 25.56 -2.80 40.35
N VAL A 186 26.62 -3.35 39.79
CA VAL A 186 27.80 -2.60 39.34
C VAL A 186 27.69 -2.38 37.83
N GLU A 187 27.77 -1.15 37.40
CA GLU A 187 27.58 -0.77 35.98
C GLU A 187 28.58 -1.46 35.06
N GLU A 188 29.83 -1.63 35.51
CA GLU A 188 30.89 -2.33 34.77
C GLU A 188 30.57 -3.81 34.57
N ALA A 189 30.21 -4.55 35.63
CA ALA A 189 29.80 -5.95 35.51
C ALA A 189 28.56 -6.15 34.63
N ASN A 190 27.67 -5.20 34.64
CA ASN A 190 26.48 -5.16 33.77
C ASN A 190 26.84 -4.96 32.31
N GLN A 191 27.88 -4.18 31.98
CA GLN A 191 28.34 -4.01 30.59
C GLN A 191 29.12 -5.24 30.12
N GLU A 192 30.01 -5.82 30.93
CA GLU A 192 30.74 -7.05 30.62
C GLU A 192 29.80 -8.21 30.31
N LEU A 193 28.78 -8.42 31.16
CA LEU A 193 27.76 -9.47 30.92
C LEU A 193 26.98 -9.20 29.62
N LYS A 194 26.63 -7.95 29.32
CA LYS A 194 25.96 -7.60 28.08
C LYS A 194 26.81 -7.92 26.86
N ASP A 195 28.09 -7.62 26.91
CA ASP A 195 29.03 -7.88 25.81
C ASP A 195 29.23 -9.40 25.62
N LEU A 196 29.38 -10.15 26.72
CA LEU A 196 29.43 -11.60 26.71
C LEU A 196 28.18 -12.24 26.09
N LEU A 197 26.99 -11.81 26.52
CA LEU A 197 25.74 -12.31 25.94
C LEU A 197 25.57 -11.91 24.47
N THR A 198 26.09 -10.76 24.06
CA THR A 198 26.06 -10.35 22.65
C THR A 198 26.96 -11.22 21.78
N GLU A 199 28.10 -11.65 22.33
CA GLU A 199 29.05 -12.56 21.66
C GLU A 199 28.49 -13.99 21.51
N ILE A 200 27.89 -14.54 22.59
CA ILE A 200 27.48 -15.95 22.63
C ILE A 200 26.10 -16.19 22.05
N ILE A 201 25.14 -15.29 22.31
CA ILE A 201 23.73 -15.46 21.97
C ILE A 201 23.43 -14.79 20.64
N ASP A 202 23.28 -15.56 19.60
CA ASP A 202 22.92 -15.12 18.25
C ASP A 202 21.47 -15.46 17.87
N SER A 203 20.76 -16.24 18.71
CA SER A 203 19.35 -16.57 18.53
C SER A 203 18.64 -16.75 19.88
N ILE A 204 17.31 -16.63 19.86
CA ILE A 204 16.44 -16.95 21.01
C ILE A 204 16.34 -18.46 21.28
N GLU A 205 16.67 -19.30 20.29
CA GLU A 205 16.86 -20.73 20.46
C GLU A 205 18.33 -21.02 20.78
N VAL A 206 18.64 -21.15 22.07
CA VAL A 206 20.02 -21.32 22.55
C VAL A 206 20.39 -22.78 22.51
N THR A 207 21.44 -23.12 21.75
CA THR A 207 21.95 -24.51 21.64
C THR A 207 22.59 -25.00 22.95
N ASP A 208 22.66 -26.32 23.16
CA ASP A 208 23.27 -26.91 24.36
C ASP A 208 24.76 -26.56 24.49
N GLU A 209 25.49 -26.43 23.38
CA GLU A 209 26.84 -25.91 23.36
C GLU A 209 26.95 -24.52 23.98
N LYS A 210 26.08 -23.60 23.57
CA LYS A 210 26.05 -22.22 24.10
C LYS A 210 25.63 -22.16 25.55
N LYS A 211 24.72 -23.04 25.98
CA LYS A 211 24.35 -23.19 27.40
C LYS A 211 25.56 -23.62 28.23
N LEU A 212 26.36 -24.58 27.75
CA LEU A 212 27.61 -25.03 28.42
C LEU A 212 28.64 -23.90 28.52
N ILE A 213 28.80 -23.10 27.44
CA ILE A 213 29.71 -21.95 27.46
C ILE A 213 29.24 -20.91 28.49
N LEU A 214 27.94 -20.60 28.56
CA LEU A 214 27.37 -19.69 29.55
C LEU A 214 27.57 -20.22 30.98
N SER A 215 27.26 -21.51 31.23
CA SER A 215 27.46 -22.16 32.52
C SER A 215 28.91 -22.01 32.99
N SER A 216 29.86 -22.32 32.12
CA SER A 216 31.29 -22.21 32.44
C SER A 216 31.77 -20.79 32.67
N LYS A 217 31.42 -19.85 31.77
CA LYS A 217 31.89 -18.45 31.85
C LYS A 217 31.25 -17.68 33.01
N LEU A 218 30.03 -18.01 33.39
CA LEU A 218 29.28 -17.32 34.43
C LEU A 218 29.36 -18.07 35.80
N ASN A 219 30.00 -19.21 35.85
CA ASN A 219 30.04 -20.08 37.04
C ASN A 219 28.63 -20.40 37.58
N LEU A 220 27.68 -20.66 36.68
CA LEU A 220 26.31 -21.07 36.97
C LEU A 220 26.11 -22.55 36.64
N THR A 221 25.21 -23.21 37.36
CA THR A 221 24.79 -24.57 37.00
C THR A 221 24.00 -24.59 35.70
N MET A 222 24.03 -25.69 34.97
CA MET A 222 23.21 -25.86 33.76
C MET A 222 21.73 -25.60 34.02
N ASN A 223 21.19 -26.03 35.15
CA ASN A 223 19.79 -25.81 35.55
C ASN A 223 19.46 -24.30 35.71
N GLU A 224 20.38 -23.51 36.27
CA GLU A 224 20.22 -22.06 36.40
C GLU A 224 20.24 -21.38 35.03
N VAL A 225 21.19 -21.78 34.16
CA VAL A 225 21.27 -21.27 32.79
C VAL A 225 19.99 -21.59 31.98
N GLU A 226 19.52 -22.85 32.06
CA GLU A 226 18.30 -23.27 31.37
C GLU A 226 17.06 -22.53 31.89
N LYS A 227 16.94 -22.33 33.19
CA LYS A 227 15.85 -21.56 33.79
C LYS A 227 15.91 -20.09 33.36
N ALA A 228 17.11 -19.47 33.34
CA ALA A 228 17.28 -18.10 32.91
C ALA A 228 16.87 -17.92 31.44
N ILE A 229 17.30 -18.83 30.57
CA ILE A 229 16.94 -18.84 29.14
C ILE A 229 15.44 -19.03 28.97
N HIS A 230 14.84 -20.00 29.67
CA HIS A 230 13.41 -20.28 29.58
C HIS A 230 12.56 -19.07 29.99
N VAL A 231 12.87 -18.46 31.13
CA VAL A 231 12.12 -17.27 31.57
C VAL A 231 12.35 -16.10 30.62
N ALA A 232 13.59 -15.85 30.16
CA ALA A 232 13.90 -14.80 29.21
C ALA A 232 13.15 -14.98 27.89
N TYR A 233 12.94 -16.21 27.42
CA TYR A 233 12.15 -16.51 26.21
C TYR A 233 10.69 -16.07 26.40
N TYR A 234 10.04 -16.41 27.52
CA TYR A 234 8.65 -16.01 27.77
C TYR A 234 8.49 -14.51 27.99
N ASP A 235 9.44 -13.88 28.68
CA ASP A 235 9.47 -12.41 28.83
C ASP A 235 9.56 -11.73 27.45
N THR A 236 10.43 -12.26 26.57
CA THR A 236 10.60 -11.74 25.19
C THR A 236 9.34 -11.96 24.36
N LYS A 237 8.73 -13.13 24.46
CA LYS A 237 7.48 -13.42 23.77
C LYS A 237 6.37 -12.47 24.19
N TYR A 238 6.22 -12.23 25.49
CA TYR A 238 5.23 -11.30 26.02
C TYR A 238 5.52 -9.85 25.57
N GLU A 239 6.78 -9.39 25.64
CA GLU A 239 7.18 -8.07 25.15
C GLU A 239 6.90 -7.93 23.64
N THR A 240 7.15 -8.99 22.86
CA THR A 240 6.88 -8.98 21.41
C THR A 240 5.38 -8.85 21.13
N TYR A 241 4.54 -9.59 21.87
CA TYR A 241 3.09 -9.43 21.75
C TYR A 241 2.66 -7.99 22.07
N GLN A 242 3.11 -7.43 23.20
CA GLN A 242 2.76 -6.06 23.60
C GLN A 242 3.28 -5.00 22.60
N ALA A 243 4.46 -5.23 22.00
CA ALA A 243 4.99 -4.38 20.96
C ALA A 243 4.12 -4.41 19.69
N MET A 244 3.63 -5.59 19.28
CA MET A 244 2.76 -5.73 18.12
C MET A 244 1.35 -5.19 18.38
N GLU A 245 0.80 -5.39 19.55
CA GLU A 245 -0.47 -4.80 19.98
C GLU A 245 -0.38 -3.26 19.94
N GLY A 246 0.65 -2.69 20.59
CA GLY A 246 0.88 -1.25 20.57
C GLY A 246 1.12 -0.67 19.16
N PHE A 247 1.79 -1.42 18.28
CA PHE A 247 1.98 -1.07 16.88
C PHE A 247 0.66 -0.95 16.12
N ILE A 248 -0.22 -1.96 16.27
CA ILE A 248 -1.54 -1.98 15.67
C ILE A 248 -2.42 -0.84 16.20
N HIS A 249 -2.50 -0.69 17.55
CA HIS A 249 -3.30 0.37 18.16
C HIS A 249 -2.86 1.77 17.73
N ASN A 250 -1.55 2.02 17.67
CA ASN A 250 -0.99 3.30 17.28
C ASN A 250 -1.39 3.67 15.83
N LEU A 251 -1.25 2.72 14.89
CA LEU A 251 -1.59 2.95 13.49
C LEU A 251 -3.09 3.12 13.22
N ASN A 252 -3.96 2.73 14.16
CA ASN A 252 -5.40 2.94 14.07
C ASN A 252 -5.89 4.17 14.86
N THR A 253 -5.02 4.85 15.60
CA THR A 253 -5.41 5.95 16.50
C THR A 253 -4.78 7.29 16.11
N MET A 254 -3.51 7.29 15.67
CA MET A 254 -2.76 8.52 15.43
C MET A 254 -3.03 9.09 14.04
N HIS A 255 -3.74 10.21 14.00
CA HIS A 255 -4.09 10.93 12.79
C HIS A 255 -2.96 11.88 12.37
N SER A 256 -2.05 11.42 11.54
CA SER A 256 -0.91 12.20 11.03
C SER A 256 -0.98 12.53 9.54
N ARG A 257 -1.97 11.98 8.84
CA ARG A 257 -2.21 12.25 7.42
C ARG A 257 -3.15 13.42 7.23
N GLY A 258 -2.97 14.15 6.12
CA GLY A 258 -3.89 15.22 5.72
C GLY A 258 -5.35 14.75 5.69
N GLY A 259 -6.28 15.63 6.08
CA GLY A 259 -7.70 15.30 6.20
C GLY A 259 -8.09 14.59 7.50
N ASN A 260 -7.24 14.65 8.52
CA ASN A 260 -7.47 13.98 9.80
C ASN A 260 -7.59 12.45 9.65
N GLN A 261 -6.76 11.87 8.77
CA GLN A 261 -6.71 10.44 8.52
C GLN A 261 -5.59 9.78 9.33
N VAL A 262 -5.78 8.51 9.69
CA VAL A 262 -4.68 7.66 10.14
C VAL A 262 -3.73 7.36 8.99
N VAL A 263 -2.48 7.00 9.31
CA VAL A 263 -1.47 6.65 8.30
C VAL A 263 -1.92 5.47 7.47
N PHE A 264 -1.94 5.63 6.15
CA PHE A 264 -2.21 4.51 5.23
C PHE A 264 -1.00 3.61 5.17
N SER A 265 -0.95 2.62 6.05
CA SER A 265 0.21 1.77 6.29
C SER A 265 -0.02 0.33 5.86
N SER A 266 1.05 -0.32 5.41
CA SER A 266 1.05 -1.75 5.11
C SER A 266 2.37 -2.42 5.52
N ILE A 267 2.32 -3.73 5.78
CA ILE A 267 3.48 -4.56 6.10
C ILE A 267 3.43 -5.86 5.31
N ASN A 268 4.58 -6.30 4.83
CA ASN A 268 4.75 -7.57 4.14
C ASN A 268 5.68 -8.47 4.97
N TYR A 269 5.32 -9.74 5.15
CA TYR A 269 6.05 -10.69 5.97
C TYR A 269 5.70 -12.14 5.61
N GLY A 270 6.33 -13.13 6.23
CA GLY A 270 5.99 -14.55 6.11
C GLY A 270 7.16 -15.45 5.70
N THR A 271 8.27 -14.89 5.23
CA THR A 271 9.40 -15.64 4.66
C THR A 271 10.63 -15.72 5.57
N ASP A 272 10.64 -15.03 6.71
CA ASP A 272 11.67 -15.21 7.73
C ASP A 272 11.42 -16.50 8.52
N THR A 273 12.37 -17.42 8.44
CA THR A 273 12.33 -18.73 9.12
C THR A 273 13.18 -18.76 10.39
N SER A 274 13.81 -17.63 10.75
CA SER A 274 14.54 -17.52 12.02
C SER A 274 13.59 -17.65 13.22
N PRO A 275 14.05 -18.17 14.36
CA PRO A 275 13.22 -18.23 15.57
C PRO A 275 12.64 -16.87 15.98
N GLU A 276 13.40 -15.80 15.80
CA GLU A 276 13.01 -14.42 16.07
C GLU A 276 11.90 -13.94 15.13
N GLY A 277 12.07 -14.16 13.82
CA GLY A 277 11.08 -13.81 12.80
C GLY A 277 9.78 -14.60 12.98
N ARG A 278 9.88 -15.89 13.27
CA ARG A 278 8.73 -16.76 13.59
C ARG A 278 7.98 -16.29 14.85
N MET A 279 8.71 -15.94 15.92
CA MET A 279 8.10 -15.36 17.14
C MET A 279 7.36 -14.07 16.81
N LEU A 280 7.99 -13.17 16.04
CA LEU A 280 7.39 -11.91 15.64
C LEU A 280 6.09 -12.13 14.85
N ILE A 281 6.12 -12.98 13.80
CA ILE A 281 4.95 -13.29 12.97
C ILE A 281 3.84 -13.86 13.86
N ASN A 282 4.17 -14.80 14.75
CA ASN A 282 3.20 -15.42 15.63
C ASN A 282 2.51 -14.41 16.56
N GLU A 283 3.27 -13.49 17.16
CA GLU A 283 2.71 -12.50 18.09
C GLU A 283 2.00 -11.35 17.37
N LEU A 284 2.42 -10.99 16.16
CA LEU A 284 1.67 -10.08 15.27
C LEU A 284 0.28 -10.65 14.92
N LEU A 285 0.22 -11.94 14.56
CA LEU A 285 -1.04 -12.62 14.28
C LEU A 285 -1.92 -12.72 15.54
N ASN A 286 -1.34 -12.99 16.72
CA ASN A 286 -2.07 -12.99 17.98
C ASN A 286 -2.70 -11.63 18.28
N ALA A 287 -1.94 -10.55 18.15
CA ALA A 287 -2.43 -9.17 18.33
C ALA A 287 -3.52 -8.83 17.30
N THR A 288 -3.35 -9.26 16.04
CA THR A 288 -4.35 -9.06 14.98
C THR A 288 -5.65 -9.81 15.29
N ILE A 289 -5.57 -11.06 15.76
CA ILE A 289 -6.73 -11.86 16.16
C ILE A 289 -7.46 -11.24 17.35
N ALA A 290 -6.74 -10.69 18.31
CA ALA A 290 -7.31 -9.98 19.45
C ALA A 290 -8.14 -8.78 18.99
N GLY A 291 -7.65 -8.04 18.01
CA GLY A 291 -8.30 -6.83 17.48
C GLY A 291 -8.02 -5.60 18.33
N LEU A 292 -8.83 -4.55 18.17
CA LEU A 292 -8.81 -3.36 19.01
C LEU A 292 -9.58 -3.59 20.33
N GLY A 293 -9.70 -2.57 21.17
CA GLY A 293 -10.16 -2.69 22.57
C GLY A 293 -11.42 -3.53 22.82
N ASP A 294 -12.45 -3.38 22.00
CA ASP A 294 -13.67 -4.17 22.06
C ASP A 294 -13.70 -5.33 21.05
N GLY A 295 -12.54 -5.68 20.48
CA GLY A 295 -12.39 -6.76 19.52
C GLY A 295 -12.72 -6.38 18.08
N GLU A 296 -12.78 -5.09 17.75
CA GLU A 296 -12.97 -4.62 16.37
C GLU A 296 -11.79 -5.00 15.49
N THR A 297 -12.08 -5.18 14.21
CA THR A 297 -11.02 -5.44 13.23
C THR A 297 -10.21 -4.17 13.01
N PRO A 298 -8.87 -4.18 13.23
CA PRO A 298 -8.03 -3.03 12.92
C PRO A 298 -8.03 -2.77 11.41
N ILE A 299 -8.04 -1.50 11.00
CA ILE A 299 -7.97 -1.14 9.58
C ILE A 299 -6.51 -1.17 9.11
N PHE A 300 -5.58 -0.74 9.95
CA PHE A 300 -4.16 -0.64 9.67
C PHE A 300 -3.29 -1.40 10.70
N PRO A 301 -2.08 -1.82 10.29
CA PRO A 301 -1.57 -1.83 8.93
C PRO A 301 -2.30 -2.87 8.07
N ILE A 302 -2.44 -2.61 6.77
CA ILE A 302 -2.82 -3.66 5.82
C ILE A 302 -1.70 -4.70 5.82
N GLN A 303 -2.04 -5.94 6.14
CA GLN A 303 -1.07 -7.02 6.28
C GLN A 303 -1.06 -7.89 5.02
N ILE A 304 0.13 -8.21 4.54
CA ILE A 304 0.37 -9.03 3.36
C ILE A 304 1.30 -10.17 3.73
N PHE A 305 0.78 -11.40 3.69
CA PHE A 305 1.57 -12.60 3.92
C PHE A 305 2.13 -13.13 2.61
N LYS A 306 3.45 -13.28 2.53
CA LYS A 306 4.16 -13.80 1.37
C LYS A 306 4.17 -15.32 1.41
N VAL A 307 3.56 -15.95 0.40
CA VAL A 307 3.55 -17.41 0.24
C VAL A 307 4.69 -17.83 -0.69
N LYS A 308 5.51 -18.75 -0.22
CA LYS A 308 6.67 -19.27 -0.95
C LYS A 308 6.82 -20.78 -0.72
N GLU A 309 6.86 -21.53 -1.82
CA GLU A 309 7.10 -22.97 -1.78
C GLU A 309 8.45 -23.28 -1.10
N GLY A 310 8.44 -24.27 -0.22
CA GLY A 310 9.58 -24.71 0.59
C GLY A 310 9.84 -23.85 1.84
N LEU A 311 9.27 -22.66 1.98
CA LEU A 311 9.39 -21.84 3.21
C LEU A 311 8.15 -21.92 4.10
N ASN A 312 6.98 -21.69 3.53
CA ASN A 312 5.73 -21.71 4.28
C ASN A 312 4.59 -22.44 3.54
N TYR A 313 4.87 -23.04 2.40
CA TYR A 313 3.96 -23.89 1.66
C TYR A 313 4.70 -25.11 1.09
N SER A 314 4.08 -26.27 1.16
CA SER A 314 4.39 -27.45 0.34
C SER A 314 3.12 -28.28 0.17
N GLU A 315 3.02 -29.00 -0.95
CA GLU A 315 1.86 -29.86 -1.24
C GLU A 315 1.73 -30.97 -0.18
N GLU A 316 2.86 -31.56 0.26
CA GLU A 316 2.88 -32.62 1.27
C GLU A 316 2.29 -32.16 2.61
N ASP A 317 2.73 -30.99 3.10
CA ASP A 317 2.22 -30.43 4.36
C ASP A 317 0.77 -29.95 4.24
N TYR A 318 0.38 -29.45 3.06
CA TYR A 318 -1.00 -29.09 2.76
C TYR A 318 -1.94 -30.29 2.80
N GLU A 319 -1.59 -31.41 2.15
CA GLU A 319 -2.36 -32.64 2.24
C GLU A 319 -2.42 -33.22 3.68
N LEU A 320 -1.31 -33.15 4.41
CA LEU A 320 -1.25 -33.55 5.82
C LEU A 320 -2.23 -32.75 6.66
N ALA A 321 -2.25 -31.43 6.47
CA ALA A 321 -3.14 -30.51 7.17
C ALA A 321 -4.61 -30.78 6.83
N LEU A 322 -4.95 -30.96 5.53
CA LEU A 322 -6.31 -31.27 5.11
C LEU A 322 -6.85 -32.59 5.70
N LYS A 323 -6.02 -33.64 5.70
CA LYS A 323 -6.39 -34.94 6.27
C LYS A 323 -6.60 -34.89 7.80
N ASN A 324 -5.99 -33.92 8.49
CA ASN A 324 -6.01 -33.80 9.95
C ASN A 324 -6.39 -32.36 10.39
N TRP A 325 -7.36 -31.76 9.74
CA TRP A 325 -7.69 -30.34 9.90
C TRP A 325 -7.90 -29.90 11.35
N ASP A 326 -8.61 -30.73 12.15
CA ASP A 326 -8.86 -30.44 13.57
C ASP A 326 -7.57 -30.35 14.41
N LYS A 327 -6.53 -31.07 14.04
CA LYS A 327 -5.22 -31.01 14.68
C LYS A 327 -4.40 -29.84 14.11
N ALA A 328 -4.52 -29.59 12.81
CA ALA A 328 -3.84 -28.49 12.15
C ALA A 328 -4.21 -27.14 12.78
N ILE A 329 -5.51 -26.86 12.94
CA ILE A 329 -6.00 -25.61 13.53
C ILE A 329 -5.66 -25.43 15.01
N LYS A 330 -5.36 -26.53 15.73
CA LYS A 330 -4.91 -26.52 17.13
C LYS A 330 -3.40 -26.41 17.27
N GLY A 331 -2.65 -26.43 16.14
CA GLY A 331 -1.18 -26.44 16.16
C GLY A 331 -0.56 -27.74 16.69
N GLU A 332 -1.28 -28.86 16.59
CA GLU A 332 -0.85 -30.18 17.10
C GLU A 332 -0.04 -30.98 16.06
N LEU A 333 0.08 -30.48 14.83
CA LEU A 333 0.84 -31.12 13.76
C LEU A 333 2.26 -30.55 13.65
N LYS A 334 3.19 -31.41 13.26
CA LYS A 334 4.54 -31.02 12.86
C LYS A 334 4.65 -31.08 11.35
N TYR A 335 5.21 -30.05 10.78
CA TYR A 335 5.37 -29.88 9.34
C TYR A 335 6.86 -29.94 8.96
N LYS A 336 7.13 -30.33 7.73
CA LYS A 336 8.49 -30.30 7.16
C LYS A 336 8.89 -28.89 6.75
N THR A 337 7.93 -28.12 6.25
CA THR A 337 8.12 -26.74 5.80
C THR A 337 8.18 -25.80 7.01
N PRO A 338 9.22 -24.98 7.17
CA PRO A 338 9.49 -24.22 8.39
C PRO A 338 8.36 -23.36 8.92
N ASN A 339 7.68 -22.62 8.05
CA ASN A 339 6.61 -21.67 8.41
C ASN A 339 5.21 -22.12 7.98
N PHE A 340 4.97 -23.42 7.74
CA PHE A 340 3.65 -23.90 7.33
C PHE A 340 2.60 -23.74 8.45
N ASP A 341 2.98 -23.94 9.70
CA ASP A 341 2.13 -23.67 10.87
C ASP A 341 1.69 -22.20 10.94
N LEU A 342 2.58 -21.28 10.59
CA LEU A 342 2.27 -19.85 10.50
C LEU A 342 1.34 -19.53 9.30
N LEU A 343 1.44 -20.24 8.19
CA LEU A 343 0.49 -20.14 7.09
C LEU A 343 -0.93 -20.55 7.53
N ILE A 344 -1.06 -21.69 8.23
CA ILE A 344 -2.36 -22.14 8.80
C ILE A 344 -2.92 -21.05 9.73
N LYS A 345 -2.10 -20.55 10.65
CA LYS A 345 -2.53 -19.48 11.56
C LYS A 345 -2.92 -18.21 10.83
N THR A 346 -2.20 -17.85 9.77
CA THR A 346 -2.50 -16.69 8.92
C THR A 346 -3.86 -16.85 8.23
N THR A 347 -4.16 -18.02 7.66
CA THR A 347 -5.45 -18.29 7.01
C THR A 347 -6.62 -18.20 8.01
N LEU A 348 -6.45 -18.71 9.22
CA LEU A 348 -7.44 -18.58 10.29
C LEU A 348 -7.62 -17.12 10.74
N THR A 349 -6.54 -16.35 10.78
CA THR A 349 -6.59 -14.91 11.07
C THR A 349 -7.37 -14.17 9.98
N THR A 350 -7.10 -14.47 8.71
CA THR A 350 -7.81 -13.89 7.57
C THR A 350 -9.29 -14.23 7.60
N ALA A 351 -9.65 -15.47 7.91
CA ALA A 351 -11.05 -15.88 8.03
C ALA A 351 -11.80 -15.11 9.13
N LYS A 352 -11.12 -14.69 10.19
CA LYS A 352 -11.72 -13.92 11.29
C LYS A 352 -11.67 -12.40 11.07
N ARG A 353 -10.60 -11.88 10.45
CA ARG A 353 -10.28 -10.43 10.41
C ARG A 353 -10.21 -9.83 9.02
N LEU A 354 -10.46 -10.59 7.95
CA LEU A 354 -10.39 -10.22 6.54
C LEU A 354 -8.96 -9.92 6.04
N PHE A 355 -7.96 -10.05 6.87
CA PHE A 355 -6.54 -10.01 6.53
C PHE A 355 -5.70 -10.80 7.57
N PRO A 356 -4.46 -11.19 7.24
CA PRO A 356 -3.62 -10.75 6.11
C PRO A 356 -4.15 -11.13 4.72
N ASN A 357 -3.79 -10.30 3.70
CA ASN A 357 -3.89 -10.68 2.30
C ASN A 357 -2.69 -11.57 1.93
N PHE A 358 -2.74 -12.25 0.79
CA PHE A 358 -1.66 -13.15 0.36
C PHE A 358 -1.02 -12.66 -0.93
N VAL A 359 0.31 -12.80 -1.03
CA VAL A 359 1.07 -12.65 -2.28
C VAL A 359 1.88 -13.90 -2.53
N PHE A 360 1.77 -14.46 -3.75
CA PHE A 360 2.45 -15.70 -4.14
C PHE A 360 3.74 -15.38 -4.86
N LEU A 361 4.89 -15.74 -4.24
CA LEU A 361 6.21 -15.43 -4.78
C LEU A 361 6.61 -16.32 -5.96
N ASP A 362 5.95 -17.48 -6.12
CA ASP A 362 6.27 -18.46 -7.16
C ASP A 362 5.57 -18.22 -8.50
N THR A 363 4.70 -17.21 -8.58
CA THR A 363 4.11 -16.81 -9.86
C THR A 363 5.20 -16.27 -10.79
N THR A 364 5.03 -16.49 -12.09
CA THR A 364 6.03 -16.16 -13.11
C THR A 364 6.52 -14.70 -13.02
N TYR A 365 5.63 -13.76 -12.75
CA TYR A 365 5.95 -12.33 -12.66
C TYR A 365 6.51 -11.90 -11.29
N ASN A 366 6.44 -12.74 -10.25
CA ASN A 366 6.98 -12.45 -8.91
C ASN A 366 8.34 -13.11 -8.65
N LYS A 367 8.77 -14.05 -9.49
CA LYS A 367 10.06 -14.70 -9.35
C LYS A 367 11.21 -13.72 -9.55
N HIS A 368 12.28 -13.93 -8.80
CA HIS A 368 13.54 -13.21 -8.95
C HIS A 368 14.68 -14.21 -9.12
N GLU A 369 15.55 -13.98 -10.11
CA GLU A 369 16.62 -14.90 -10.48
C GLU A 369 17.68 -15.08 -9.39
N MET A 370 17.90 -14.05 -8.58
CA MET A 370 18.87 -14.07 -7.48
C MET A 370 18.31 -14.62 -6.16
N TRP A 371 17.00 -14.89 -6.09
CA TRP A 371 16.41 -15.40 -4.85
C TRP A 371 16.94 -16.78 -4.51
N ARG A 372 17.42 -16.98 -3.29
CA ARG A 372 17.89 -18.28 -2.75
C ARG A 372 17.33 -18.48 -1.36
N MET A 373 16.99 -19.73 -1.02
CA MET A 373 16.38 -20.08 0.24
C MET A 373 17.30 -19.83 1.45
N ASP A 374 18.57 -20.09 1.29
CA ASP A 374 19.63 -19.97 2.29
C ASP A 374 20.26 -18.57 2.38
N ASP A 375 19.87 -17.66 1.52
CA ASP A 375 20.34 -16.26 1.57
C ASP A 375 19.67 -15.54 2.73
N PRO A 376 20.40 -15.02 3.73
CA PRO A 376 19.85 -14.23 4.82
C PRO A 376 19.23 -12.91 4.36
N TYR A 377 19.56 -12.44 3.16
CA TYR A 377 19.04 -11.23 2.53
C TYR A 377 18.03 -11.52 1.42
N LYS A 378 17.48 -12.74 1.35
CA LYS A 378 16.50 -13.13 0.31
C LYS A 378 15.31 -12.19 0.18
N TYR A 379 14.92 -11.52 1.24
CA TYR A 379 13.85 -10.52 1.24
C TYR A 379 14.09 -9.36 0.25
N LYS A 380 15.34 -9.06 -0.13
CA LYS A 380 15.69 -8.04 -1.13
C LYS A 380 15.22 -8.43 -2.54
N TYR A 381 15.04 -9.72 -2.76
CA TYR A 381 14.63 -10.32 -4.02
C TYR A 381 13.16 -10.78 -4.01
N GLU A 382 12.39 -10.32 -3.05
CA GLU A 382 10.98 -10.63 -2.90
C GLU A 382 10.12 -9.43 -3.28
N VAL A 383 9.05 -9.69 -4.04
CA VAL A 383 8.05 -8.67 -4.29
C VAL A 383 7.36 -8.29 -2.98
N ALA A 384 7.04 -7.01 -2.85
CA ALA A 384 6.15 -6.51 -1.82
C ALA A 384 5.11 -5.58 -2.44
N THR A 385 3.94 -5.52 -1.81
CA THR A 385 2.86 -4.63 -2.22
C THR A 385 2.67 -3.50 -1.21
N MET A 386 2.18 -2.37 -1.71
CA MET A 386 1.76 -1.23 -0.89
C MET A 386 0.24 -1.18 -0.90
N GLY A 387 -0.35 -1.04 0.28
CA GLY A 387 -1.79 -1.18 0.43
C GLY A 387 -2.24 -2.55 -0.08
N CYS A 388 -3.38 -2.61 -0.76
CA CYS A 388 -3.95 -3.87 -1.20
C CYS A 388 -3.52 -4.32 -2.61
N ARG A 389 -2.96 -3.45 -3.47
CA ARG A 389 -2.79 -3.76 -4.91
C ARG A 389 -1.57 -3.16 -5.59
N THR A 390 -0.93 -2.14 -5.02
CA THR A 390 0.19 -1.47 -5.69
C THR A 390 1.44 -2.32 -5.55
N ARG A 391 1.84 -2.94 -6.66
CA ARG A 391 3.04 -3.75 -6.76
C ARG A 391 4.19 -2.92 -7.33
N VAL A 392 5.33 -2.93 -6.65
CA VAL A 392 6.57 -2.30 -7.10
C VAL A 392 7.67 -3.34 -7.03
N PHE A 393 8.22 -3.74 -8.16
CA PHE A 393 9.25 -4.78 -8.19
C PHE A 393 10.18 -4.64 -9.40
N GLU A 394 9.71 -4.87 -10.65
CA GLU A 394 10.51 -4.63 -11.84
C GLU A 394 10.97 -3.18 -11.92
N ASN A 395 12.18 -2.97 -12.46
CA ASN A 395 12.78 -1.65 -12.54
C ASN A 395 13.62 -1.50 -13.81
N VAL A 396 13.17 -0.64 -14.71
CA VAL A 396 13.94 -0.32 -15.93
C VAL A 396 15.07 0.69 -15.66
N ALA A 397 15.05 1.34 -14.49
CA ALA A 397 16.03 2.36 -14.09
C ALA A 397 17.01 1.87 -12.99
N GLY A 398 17.05 0.58 -12.69
CA GLY A 398 17.93 0.03 -11.65
C GLY A 398 17.58 -1.39 -11.23
N ASP A 399 17.94 -1.76 -10.01
CA ASP A 399 17.74 -3.11 -9.50
C ASP A 399 16.26 -3.50 -9.39
N LYS A 400 15.96 -4.76 -9.71
CA LYS A 400 14.65 -5.37 -9.48
C LYS A 400 14.47 -5.61 -7.98
N THR A 401 13.81 -4.68 -7.30
CA THR A 401 13.53 -4.76 -5.87
C THR A 401 12.31 -3.92 -5.51
N SER A 402 11.70 -4.20 -4.37
CA SER A 402 10.64 -3.36 -3.79
C SER A 402 11.18 -2.30 -2.83
N ILE A 403 12.38 -2.49 -2.26
CA ILE A 403 12.93 -1.69 -1.16
C ILE A 403 13.42 -0.31 -1.64
N GLY A 404 13.07 0.74 -0.92
CA GLY A 404 13.50 2.12 -1.19
C GLY A 404 12.90 2.73 -2.45
N ARG A 405 11.78 2.19 -2.91
CA ARG A 405 11.07 2.60 -4.12
C ARG A 405 9.57 2.76 -3.85
N GLY A 406 8.87 3.37 -4.79
CA GLY A 406 7.45 3.58 -4.61
C GLY A 406 6.68 3.82 -5.90
N ASN A 407 5.43 4.22 -5.75
CA ASN A 407 4.57 4.64 -6.84
C ASN A 407 4.57 6.17 -6.93
N LEU A 408 4.71 6.71 -8.14
CA LEU A 408 4.70 8.15 -8.39
C LEU A 408 3.28 8.68 -8.48
N SER A 409 2.48 8.03 -9.32
CA SER A 409 1.09 8.40 -9.58
C SER A 409 0.37 7.31 -10.36
N PHE A 410 -0.95 7.39 -10.38
CA PHE A 410 -1.78 6.53 -11.23
C PHE A 410 -3.02 7.26 -11.74
N THR A 411 -3.55 6.78 -12.85
CA THR A 411 -4.75 7.30 -13.49
C THR A 411 -5.60 6.14 -13.99
N THR A 412 -6.90 6.20 -13.77
CA THR A 412 -7.84 5.10 -14.01
C THR A 412 -8.74 5.37 -15.21
N ILE A 413 -8.91 4.37 -16.07
CA ILE A 413 -9.77 4.40 -17.26
C ILE A 413 -11.17 3.86 -16.88
N ASN A 414 -12.21 4.51 -17.37
CA ASN A 414 -13.60 4.09 -17.22
C ASN A 414 -13.98 3.10 -18.33
N PHE A 415 -13.84 1.80 -18.08
CA PHE A 415 -14.19 0.76 -19.06
C PHE A 415 -15.67 0.79 -19.48
N PRO A 416 -16.66 0.88 -18.54
CA PRO A 416 -18.07 0.98 -18.91
C PRO A 416 -18.38 2.11 -19.89
N ARG A 417 -17.78 3.29 -19.69
CA ARG A 417 -17.94 4.43 -20.59
C ARG A 417 -17.52 4.07 -22.01
N LEU A 418 -16.31 3.51 -22.17
CA LEU A 418 -15.78 3.14 -23.48
C LEU A 418 -16.63 2.06 -24.15
N ALA A 419 -17.13 1.12 -23.37
CA ALA A 419 -17.98 0.02 -23.86
C ALA A 419 -19.35 0.53 -24.37
N VAL A 420 -20.03 1.38 -23.60
CA VAL A 420 -21.32 1.97 -23.97
C VAL A 420 -21.17 2.85 -25.21
N GLU A 421 -20.12 3.69 -25.27
CA GLU A 421 -19.87 4.54 -26.46
C GLU A 421 -19.56 3.69 -27.70
N ALA A 422 -18.72 2.68 -27.58
CA ALA A 422 -18.40 1.78 -28.69
C ALA A 422 -19.65 1.14 -29.29
N LYS A 423 -20.57 0.65 -28.44
CA LYS A 423 -21.83 0.06 -28.89
C LYS A 423 -22.76 1.09 -29.55
N ASN A 424 -22.89 2.26 -28.96
CA ASN A 424 -23.73 3.34 -29.47
C ASN A 424 -23.22 3.85 -30.85
N GLU A 425 -21.91 3.97 -31.05
CA GLU A 425 -21.30 4.34 -32.33
C GLU A 425 -21.64 3.31 -33.41
N ILE A 426 -21.49 2.01 -33.13
CA ILE A 426 -21.83 0.97 -34.11
C ILE A 426 -23.33 0.97 -34.46
N LEU A 427 -24.19 1.21 -33.46
CA LEU A 427 -25.64 1.35 -33.70
C LEU A 427 -25.96 2.58 -34.59
N ALA A 428 -25.28 3.68 -34.39
CA ALA A 428 -25.47 4.89 -35.18
C ALA A 428 -24.96 4.75 -36.64
N GLU A 429 -23.84 4.00 -36.80
CA GLU A 429 -23.25 3.76 -38.14
C GLU A 429 -24.01 2.72 -38.95
N ASN A 430 -24.76 1.81 -38.32
CA ASN A 430 -25.36 0.64 -38.97
C ASN A 430 -26.83 0.45 -38.55
N SER A 431 -27.75 1.14 -39.22
CA SER A 431 -29.19 0.93 -38.99
C SER A 431 -29.62 -0.47 -39.43
N GLY A 432 -30.21 -1.25 -38.49
CA GLY A 432 -30.70 -2.60 -38.78
C GLY A 432 -29.64 -3.70 -38.67
N ILE A 433 -28.50 -3.46 -38.02
CA ILE A 433 -27.51 -4.47 -37.72
C ILE A 433 -28.10 -5.57 -36.82
N ASP A 434 -27.80 -6.83 -37.12
CA ASP A 434 -28.20 -7.96 -36.26
C ASP A 434 -27.41 -7.95 -34.92
N ALA A 435 -28.00 -8.59 -33.92
CA ALA A 435 -27.46 -8.57 -32.55
C ALA A 435 -26.03 -9.13 -32.44
N GLN A 436 -25.71 -10.20 -33.17
CA GLN A 436 -24.38 -10.82 -33.13
C GLN A 436 -23.33 -9.93 -33.79
N SER A 437 -23.62 -9.39 -34.96
CA SER A 437 -22.72 -8.44 -35.66
C SER A 437 -22.52 -7.14 -34.87
N LEU A 438 -23.56 -6.67 -34.19
CA LEU A 438 -23.46 -5.51 -33.29
C LEU A 438 -22.47 -5.80 -32.14
N GLU A 439 -22.62 -6.94 -31.49
CA GLU A 439 -21.78 -7.34 -30.37
C GLU A 439 -20.31 -7.45 -30.81
N ASP A 440 -20.03 -8.16 -31.89
CA ASP A 440 -18.68 -8.37 -32.40
C ASP A 440 -18.00 -7.04 -32.78
N LYS A 441 -18.68 -6.18 -33.53
CA LYS A 441 -18.17 -4.86 -33.93
C LYS A 441 -18.02 -3.91 -32.72
N ALA A 442 -18.92 -3.96 -31.74
CA ALA A 442 -18.81 -3.17 -30.52
C ALA A 442 -17.61 -3.58 -29.69
N ILE A 443 -17.32 -4.89 -29.58
CA ILE A 443 -16.11 -5.40 -28.92
C ILE A 443 -14.86 -4.89 -29.63
N GLU A 444 -14.77 -5.00 -30.97
CA GLU A 444 -13.62 -4.49 -31.72
C GLU A 444 -13.43 -2.99 -31.51
N ARG A 445 -14.51 -2.19 -31.59
CA ARG A 445 -14.47 -0.74 -31.36
C ARG A 445 -14.03 -0.39 -29.92
N PHE A 446 -14.51 -1.13 -28.93
CA PHE A 446 -14.11 -0.98 -27.54
C PHE A 446 -12.61 -1.24 -27.34
N LEU A 447 -12.06 -2.29 -27.94
CA LEU A 447 -10.64 -2.63 -27.82
C LEU A 447 -9.75 -1.55 -28.47
N VAL A 448 -10.17 -0.99 -29.60
CA VAL A 448 -9.46 0.14 -30.24
C VAL A 448 -9.48 1.38 -29.34
N LYS A 449 -10.66 1.77 -28.84
CA LYS A 449 -10.77 2.89 -27.90
C LYS A 449 -9.94 2.67 -26.64
N LEU A 450 -9.94 1.46 -26.12
CA LEU A 450 -9.14 1.13 -24.94
C LEU A 450 -7.64 1.30 -25.17
N GLN A 451 -7.13 0.89 -26.33
CA GLN A 451 -5.73 1.15 -26.69
C GLN A 451 -5.44 2.64 -26.73
N GLU A 452 -6.28 3.43 -27.41
CA GLU A 452 -6.13 4.89 -27.51
C GLU A 452 -6.12 5.56 -26.13
N TYR A 453 -7.07 5.18 -25.25
CA TYR A 453 -7.12 5.73 -23.88
C TYR A 453 -5.99 5.22 -22.97
N THR A 454 -5.45 4.03 -23.21
CA THR A 454 -4.27 3.55 -22.50
C THR A 454 -3.02 4.37 -22.88
N GLU A 455 -2.84 4.66 -24.16
CA GLU A 455 -1.79 5.56 -24.65
C GLU A 455 -1.96 7.00 -24.14
N PHE A 456 -3.20 7.50 -24.14
CA PHE A 456 -3.56 8.82 -23.63
C PHE A 456 -3.21 8.97 -22.13
N VAL A 457 -3.52 7.97 -21.32
CA VAL A 457 -3.19 7.93 -19.90
C VAL A 457 -1.68 7.80 -19.68
N ALA A 458 -0.98 7.01 -20.50
CA ALA A 458 0.47 6.89 -20.40
C ALA A 458 1.18 8.24 -20.63
N GLU A 459 0.74 9.03 -21.61
CA GLU A 459 1.26 10.39 -21.85
C GLU A 459 0.88 11.37 -20.71
N GLN A 460 -0.33 11.27 -20.16
CA GLN A 460 -0.74 12.06 -18.99
C GLN A 460 0.14 11.77 -17.76
N LEU A 461 0.41 10.50 -17.49
CA LEU A 461 1.28 10.09 -16.38
C LEU A 461 2.73 10.58 -16.58
N LYS A 462 3.22 10.58 -17.83
CA LYS A 462 4.52 11.19 -18.16
C LYS A 462 4.54 12.69 -17.86
N GLU A 463 3.49 13.42 -18.23
CA GLU A 463 3.37 14.85 -17.92
C GLU A 463 3.49 15.08 -16.40
N ARG A 464 2.73 14.32 -15.61
CA ARG A 464 2.80 14.41 -14.14
C ARG A 464 4.19 14.05 -13.61
N TYR A 465 4.81 13.00 -14.12
CA TYR A 465 6.19 12.62 -13.75
C TYR A 465 7.19 13.75 -14.01
N LEU A 466 7.14 14.38 -15.19
CA LEU A 466 8.00 15.51 -15.53
C LEU A 466 7.80 16.70 -14.58
N PHE A 467 6.56 16.94 -14.16
CA PHE A 467 6.25 17.95 -13.17
C PHE A 467 6.76 17.57 -11.77
N GLN A 468 6.60 16.33 -11.34
CA GLN A 468 7.10 15.84 -10.05
C GLN A 468 8.63 15.95 -9.95
N ARG A 469 9.37 15.67 -11.01
CA ARG A 469 10.84 15.77 -11.05
C ARG A 469 11.39 17.16 -10.69
N THR A 470 10.64 18.20 -10.93
CA THR A 470 11.02 19.59 -10.61
C THR A 470 10.80 19.95 -9.14
N ALA A 471 10.40 19.01 -8.30
CA ALA A 471 10.34 19.22 -6.86
C ALA A 471 11.75 19.36 -6.28
N LEU A 472 11.91 20.20 -5.26
CA LEU A 472 13.20 20.37 -4.58
C LEU A 472 13.31 19.39 -3.40
N ALA A 473 14.48 18.83 -3.17
CA ALA A 473 14.73 17.88 -2.09
C ALA A 473 14.35 18.45 -0.70
N LYS A 474 14.45 19.77 -0.49
CA LYS A 474 14.00 20.44 0.74
C LYS A 474 12.50 20.38 0.99
N GLN A 475 11.68 20.04 -0.02
CA GLN A 475 10.24 19.86 0.15
C GLN A 475 9.92 18.51 0.83
N PHE A 476 10.85 17.56 0.78
CA PHE A 476 10.75 16.22 1.35
C PHE A 476 11.95 15.92 2.25
N PRO A 477 12.18 16.70 3.31
CA PRO A 477 13.42 16.64 4.08
C PRO A 477 13.61 15.32 4.83
N PHE A 478 12.54 14.67 5.32
CA PHE A 478 12.63 13.39 6.00
C PHE A 478 12.90 12.27 4.99
N MET A 479 12.12 12.21 3.91
CA MET A 479 12.23 11.18 2.88
C MET A 479 13.59 11.19 2.20
N MET A 480 14.11 12.37 1.85
CA MET A 480 15.39 12.48 1.14
C MET A 480 16.59 12.27 2.06
N ARG A 481 16.67 12.99 3.21
CA ARG A 481 17.82 12.89 4.10
C ARG A 481 18.06 11.51 4.70
N ASN A 482 17.01 10.71 4.84
CA ASN A 482 17.05 9.37 5.41
C ASN A 482 17.03 8.27 4.35
N ASN A 483 17.28 8.62 3.08
CA ASN A 483 17.34 7.65 1.99
C ASN A 483 16.08 6.76 1.87
N ILE A 484 14.93 7.25 2.33
CA ILE A 484 13.66 6.51 2.24
C ILE A 484 13.32 6.23 0.79
N TRP A 485 13.43 7.24 -0.08
CA TRP A 485 13.53 7.02 -1.50
C TRP A 485 15.00 6.86 -1.85
N LYS A 486 15.38 5.68 -2.35
CA LYS A 486 16.77 5.30 -2.59
C LYS A 486 17.49 6.32 -3.46
N GLY A 487 18.65 6.80 -2.99
CA GLY A 487 19.43 7.87 -3.62
C GLY A 487 19.09 9.29 -3.09
N GLY A 488 18.03 9.46 -2.32
CA GLY A 488 17.61 10.77 -1.79
C GLY A 488 18.68 11.47 -0.95
N ASN A 489 19.45 10.70 -0.18
CA ASN A 489 20.52 11.23 0.68
C ASN A 489 21.72 11.81 -0.07
N THR A 490 21.80 11.64 -1.39
CA THR A 490 22.83 12.26 -2.23
C THR A 490 22.51 13.69 -2.63
N LEU A 491 21.24 14.12 -2.42
CA LEU A 491 20.76 15.44 -2.84
C LEU A 491 20.98 16.51 -1.78
N MET A 492 21.33 17.72 -2.24
CA MET A 492 21.26 18.94 -1.44
C MET A 492 19.84 19.51 -1.44
N GLY A 493 19.49 20.33 -0.44
CA GLY A 493 18.12 20.81 -0.27
C GLY A 493 17.54 21.59 -1.46
N ASN A 494 18.37 22.27 -2.23
CA ASN A 494 17.94 23.02 -3.42
C ASN A 494 18.06 22.24 -4.74
N ASP A 495 18.53 20.98 -4.70
CA ASP A 495 18.56 20.13 -5.87
C ASP A 495 17.15 19.65 -6.21
N GLU A 496 16.84 19.55 -7.49
CA GLU A 496 15.62 18.87 -7.94
C GLU A 496 15.73 17.37 -7.63
N VAL A 497 14.61 16.75 -7.25
CA VAL A 497 14.57 15.29 -7.03
C VAL A 497 14.89 14.51 -8.30
N GLY A 498 14.57 15.05 -9.47
CA GLY A 498 15.08 14.65 -10.76
C GLY A 498 15.01 13.15 -11.04
N THR A 499 16.14 12.57 -11.42
CA THR A 499 16.27 11.17 -11.85
C THR A 499 16.13 10.14 -10.72
N ILE A 500 16.13 10.56 -9.45
CA ILE A 500 15.86 9.65 -8.33
C ILE A 500 14.46 9.03 -8.49
N LEU A 501 13.50 9.79 -9.02
CA LEU A 501 12.15 9.33 -9.26
C LEU A 501 12.01 8.32 -10.42
N ASP A 502 13.04 8.12 -11.26
CA ASP A 502 12.99 7.18 -12.38
C ASP A 502 12.73 5.73 -11.93
N SER A 503 13.13 5.40 -10.69
CA SER A 503 12.85 4.11 -10.06
C SER A 503 11.38 3.91 -9.66
N GLY A 504 10.58 4.97 -9.64
CA GLY A 504 9.17 4.92 -9.25
C GLY A 504 8.27 4.37 -10.36
N THR A 505 7.08 3.90 -9.99
CA THR A 505 6.12 3.31 -10.93
C THR A 505 5.03 4.32 -11.32
N LEU A 506 4.52 4.18 -12.55
CA LEU A 506 3.40 4.93 -13.12
C LEU A 506 2.27 3.93 -13.42
N GLY A 507 1.13 4.05 -12.72
CA GLY A 507 0.04 3.10 -12.80
C GLY A 507 -1.05 3.50 -13.78
N ILE A 508 -1.37 2.64 -14.77
CA ILE A 508 -2.55 2.77 -15.62
C ILE A 508 -3.63 1.85 -15.08
N GLY A 509 -4.61 2.43 -14.40
CA GLY A 509 -5.69 1.70 -13.76
C GLY A 509 -6.92 1.54 -14.65
N PHE A 510 -7.80 0.65 -14.24
CA PHE A 510 -9.13 0.49 -14.84
C PHE A 510 -10.17 0.09 -13.80
N ILE A 511 -11.44 0.35 -14.11
CA ILE A 511 -12.60 -0.01 -13.29
C ILE A 511 -13.76 -0.46 -14.16
N GLY A 512 -14.65 -1.28 -13.60
CA GLY A 512 -15.90 -1.67 -14.23
C GLY A 512 -15.75 -2.71 -15.33
N GLY A 513 -14.78 -3.63 -15.23
CA GLY A 513 -14.61 -4.71 -16.19
C GLY A 513 -15.87 -5.53 -16.38
N HIS A 514 -16.55 -5.93 -15.28
CA HIS A 514 -17.84 -6.59 -15.33
C HIS A 514 -18.89 -5.78 -16.10
N ASN A 515 -19.07 -4.50 -15.70
CA ASN A 515 -20.09 -3.64 -16.30
C ASN A 515 -19.83 -3.34 -17.78
N ALA A 516 -18.55 -3.22 -18.18
CA ALA A 516 -18.18 -3.07 -19.58
C ALA A 516 -18.56 -4.32 -20.41
N MET A 517 -18.31 -5.51 -19.88
CA MET A 517 -18.69 -6.76 -20.54
C MET A 517 -20.21 -6.86 -20.67
N VAL A 518 -20.97 -6.53 -19.62
CA VAL A 518 -22.44 -6.49 -19.68
C VAL A 518 -22.91 -5.48 -20.74
N ALA A 519 -22.32 -4.32 -20.83
CA ALA A 519 -22.67 -3.32 -21.86
C ALA A 519 -22.47 -3.86 -23.27
N LEU A 520 -21.36 -4.57 -23.53
CA LEU A 520 -21.03 -5.12 -24.85
C LEU A 520 -21.87 -6.35 -25.21
N THR A 521 -21.94 -7.33 -24.32
CA THR A 521 -22.43 -8.71 -24.61
C THR A 521 -23.73 -9.07 -23.88
N GLY A 522 -24.21 -8.23 -22.96
CA GLY A 522 -25.35 -8.54 -22.08
C GLY A 522 -25.00 -9.48 -20.91
N LYS A 523 -23.74 -9.92 -20.76
CA LYS A 523 -23.29 -10.83 -19.70
C LYS A 523 -21.95 -10.39 -19.11
N GLY A 524 -21.80 -10.58 -17.80
CA GLY A 524 -20.52 -10.40 -17.12
C GLY A 524 -19.47 -11.44 -17.50
N HIS A 525 -18.22 -11.18 -17.20
CA HIS A 525 -17.11 -12.10 -17.50
C HIS A 525 -17.09 -13.35 -16.61
N GLY A 526 -17.81 -13.36 -15.49
CA GLY A 526 -18.08 -14.55 -14.70
C GLY A 526 -19.19 -15.45 -15.29
N ASP A 527 -20.01 -14.91 -16.19
CA ASP A 527 -21.22 -15.56 -16.68
C ASP A 527 -21.12 -16.02 -18.14
N SER A 528 -20.06 -15.61 -18.86
CA SER A 528 -19.87 -15.88 -20.29
C SER A 528 -18.40 -16.00 -20.64
N LYS A 529 -18.04 -17.10 -21.32
CA LYS A 529 -16.68 -17.29 -21.85
C LYS A 529 -16.28 -16.18 -22.83
N LYS A 530 -17.17 -15.73 -23.70
CA LYS A 530 -16.91 -14.63 -24.65
C LYS A 530 -16.56 -13.34 -23.90
N SER A 531 -17.31 -13.01 -22.84
CA SER A 531 -17.04 -11.84 -22.00
C SER A 531 -15.71 -11.98 -21.26
N TYR A 532 -15.41 -13.16 -20.75
CA TYR A 532 -14.13 -13.47 -20.12
C TYR A 532 -12.97 -13.28 -21.09
N ASP A 533 -13.03 -13.93 -22.26
CA ASP A 533 -11.98 -13.84 -23.28
C ASP A 533 -11.80 -12.38 -23.77
N THR A 534 -12.89 -11.61 -23.87
CA THR A 534 -12.86 -10.18 -24.23
C THR A 534 -12.15 -9.34 -23.16
N LEU A 535 -12.44 -9.58 -21.88
CA LEU A 535 -11.78 -8.87 -20.79
C LEU A 535 -10.29 -9.21 -20.71
N ILE A 536 -9.93 -10.49 -20.89
CA ILE A 536 -8.51 -10.89 -20.97
C ILE A 536 -7.80 -10.15 -22.11
N LYS A 537 -8.40 -10.13 -23.32
CA LYS A 537 -7.84 -9.41 -24.46
C LYS A 537 -7.69 -7.91 -24.20
N ALA A 538 -8.63 -7.30 -23.48
CA ALA A 538 -8.54 -5.90 -23.07
C ALA A 538 -7.31 -5.66 -22.15
N LEU A 539 -7.08 -6.55 -21.19
CA LEU A 539 -5.92 -6.48 -20.29
C LEU A 539 -4.59 -6.75 -21.03
N GLU A 540 -4.58 -7.63 -22.00
CA GLU A 540 -3.42 -7.88 -22.88
C GLU A 540 -3.05 -6.61 -23.66
N ILE A 541 -4.02 -5.93 -24.27
CA ILE A 541 -3.80 -4.64 -24.99
C ILE A 541 -3.22 -3.58 -24.04
N MET A 542 -3.76 -3.46 -22.83
CA MET A 542 -3.19 -2.54 -21.84
C MET A 542 -1.73 -2.89 -21.50
N ASN A 543 -1.43 -4.17 -21.28
CA ASN A 543 -0.08 -4.62 -20.98
C ASN A 543 0.89 -4.39 -22.14
N GLU A 544 0.50 -4.70 -23.37
CA GLU A 544 1.30 -4.42 -24.57
C GLU A 544 1.61 -2.94 -24.73
N THR A 545 0.62 -2.09 -24.47
CA THR A 545 0.80 -0.63 -24.50
C THR A 545 1.76 -0.19 -23.39
N VAL A 546 1.62 -0.70 -22.19
CA VAL A 546 2.54 -0.45 -21.07
C VAL A 546 3.97 -0.84 -21.44
N TYR A 547 4.19 -1.99 -22.07
CA TYR A 547 5.53 -2.42 -22.51
C TYR A 547 6.12 -1.47 -23.55
N LYS A 548 5.35 -1.02 -24.55
CA LYS A 548 5.78 -0.02 -25.54
C LYS A 548 6.23 1.29 -24.85
N TYR A 549 5.48 1.75 -23.84
CA TYR A 549 5.80 2.98 -23.12
C TYR A 549 7.00 2.83 -22.18
N LYS A 550 7.18 1.67 -21.55
CA LYS A 550 8.41 1.34 -20.81
C LYS A 550 9.65 1.48 -21.70
N GLU A 551 9.61 0.90 -22.90
CA GLU A 551 10.72 0.98 -23.85
C GLU A 551 10.93 2.40 -24.38
N LYS A 552 9.84 3.10 -24.71
CA LYS A 552 9.89 4.46 -25.27
C LYS A 552 10.49 5.49 -24.31
N TYR A 553 10.10 5.45 -23.05
CA TYR A 553 10.45 6.46 -22.06
C TYR A 553 11.43 6.00 -20.99
N LYS A 554 11.76 4.73 -20.93
CA LYS A 554 12.58 4.10 -19.88
C LYS A 554 12.05 4.39 -18.48
N LEU A 555 10.71 4.34 -18.31
CA LEU A 555 10.00 4.54 -17.05
C LEU A 555 9.19 3.28 -16.68
N ASN A 556 8.95 3.09 -15.39
CA ASN A 556 8.28 1.90 -14.86
C ASN A 556 6.75 2.02 -14.96
N TYR A 557 6.19 1.94 -16.16
CA TYR A 557 4.74 1.83 -16.34
C TYR A 557 4.22 0.46 -15.89
N SER A 558 3.00 0.41 -15.36
CA SER A 558 2.34 -0.84 -14.97
C SER A 558 0.83 -0.74 -15.16
N VAL A 559 0.17 -1.87 -15.43
CA VAL A 559 -1.29 -1.97 -15.34
C VAL A 559 -1.68 -2.17 -13.88
N LEU A 560 -2.71 -1.50 -13.42
CA LEU A 560 -3.20 -1.52 -12.05
C LEU A 560 -4.68 -1.89 -12.00
N ALA A 561 -5.02 -2.91 -11.23
CA ALA A 561 -6.40 -3.15 -10.82
C ALA A 561 -6.79 -2.09 -9.77
N THR A 562 -7.38 -0.99 -10.19
CA THR A 562 -7.64 0.17 -9.33
C THR A 562 -8.48 -0.21 -8.12
N PRO A 563 -8.07 0.12 -6.89
CA PRO A 563 -8.96 0.14 -5.74
C PRO A 563 -9.95 1.29 -5.92
N ALA A 564 -11.22 0.94 -6.12
CA ALA A 564 -12.17 1.90 -6.68
C ALA A 564 -12.64 2.98 -5.72
N GLU A 565 -12.82 2.65 -4.45
CA GLU A 565 -13.35 3.58 -3.44
C GLU A 565 -14.50 4.45 -3.99
N SER A 566 -14.49 5.76 -3.72
CA SER A 566 -15.50 6.71 -4.23
C SER A 566 -15.49 6.89 -5.76
N LEU A 567 -14.41 6.48 -6.44
CA LEU A 567 -14.29 6.58 -7.89
C LEU A 567 -15.38 5.80 -8.63
N SER A 568 -15.76 4.62 -8.12
CA SER A 568 -16.80 3.79 -8.73
C SER A 568 -18.15 4.51 -8.80
N GLY A 569 -18.52 5.22 -7.73
CA GLY A 569 -19.73 6.05 -7.67
C GLY A 569 -19.62 7.31 -8.53
N ARG A 570 -18.46 7.96 -8.56
CA ARG A 570 -18.21 9.14 -9.41
C ARG A 570 -18.46 8.82 -10.89
N PHE A 571 -17.87 7.74 -11.41
CA PHE A 571 -18.05 7.36 -12.80
C PHE A 571 -19.51 7.00 -13.11
N THR A 572 -20.16 6.22 -12.26
CA THR A 572 -21.56 5.85 -12.43
C THR A 572 -22.47 7.08 -12.48
N THR A 573 -22.24 8.05 -11.58
CA THR A 573 -23.01 9.31 -11.55
C THR A 573 -22.87 10.12 -12.83
N ILE A 574 -21.65 10.24 -13.36
CA ILE A 574 -21.39 10.98 -14.62
C ILE A 574 -22.02 10.24 -15.80
N ASP A 575 -21.90 8.91 -15.85
CA ASP A 575 -22.41 8.10 -16.94
C ASP A 575 -23.94 8.04 -16.96
N LYS A 576 -24.61 7.99 -15.80
CA LYS A 576 -26.07 8.13 -15.71
C LYS A 576 -26.56 9.47 -16.26
N LYS A 577 -25.86 10.57 -15.97
CA LYS A 577 -26.20 11.89 -16.53
C LYS A 577 -26.06 11.93 -18.04
N ARG A 578 -25.07 11.21 -18.61
CA ARG A 578 -24.77 11.25 -20.06
C ARG A 578 -25.65 10.30 -20.86
N PHE A 579 -25.87 9.08 -20.39
CA PHE A 579 -26.53 8.00 -21.14
C PHE A 579 -27.91 7.62 -20.62
N GLY A 580 -28.33 8.17 -19.48
CA GLY A 580 -29.45 7.64 -18.73
C GLY A 580 -29.09 6.37 -17.97
N GLU A 581 -30.08 5.76 -17.35
CA GLU A 581 -29.93 4.49 -16.65
C GLU A 581 -29.96 3.33 -17.64
N ILE A 582 -28.91 2.51 -17.60
CA ILE A 582 -28.77 1.30 -18.43
C ILE A 582 -28.78 0.11 -17.49
N LYS A 583 -29.80 -0.74 -17.62
CA LYS A 583 -30.02 -1.91 -16.78
C LYS A 583 -28.78 -2.80 -16.72
N ASP A 584 -28.41 -3.27 -15.53
CA ASP A 584 -27.28 -4.12 -15.22
C ASP A 584 -25.88 -3.53 -15.58
N VAL A 585 -25.83 -2.32 -16.14
CA VAL A 585 -24.59 -1.61 -16.45
C VAL A 585 -24.31 -0.50 -15.43
N ASN A 586 -25.19 0.51 -15.37
CA ASN A 586 -25.01 1.67 -14.49
C ASN A 586 -26.25 1.96 -13.61
N ASP A 587 -27.19 1.04 -13.49
CA ASP A 587 -28.41 1.16 -12.69
C ASP A 587 -28.15 1.14 -11.18
N ARG A 588 -26.94 0.77 -10.74
CA ARG A 588 -26.48 0.86 -9.35
C ARG A 588 -25.75 2.18 -9.10
N GLU A 589 -25.40 2.42 -7.83
CA GLU A 589 -24.64 3.60 -7.42
C GLU A 589 -23.13 3.49 -7.70
N TYR A 590 -22.64 2.32 -8.08
CA TYR A 590 -21.23 2.05 -8.31
C TYR A 590 -21.00 1.06 -9.46
N TYR A 591 -19.83 1.15 -10.09
CA TYR A 591 -19.29 0.11 -10.97
C TYR A 591 -18.54 -0.95 -10.18
N VAL A 592 -18.58 -2.19 -10.64
CA VAL A 592 -17.81 -3.29 -10.05
C VAL A 592 -16.31 -2.98 -10.15
N ASN A 593 -15.59 -3.29 -9.09
CA ASN A 593 -14.19 -2.92 -8.93
C ASN A 593 -13.29 -3.71 -9.91
N SER A 594 -12.51 -3.00 -10.71
CA SER A 594 -11.53 -3.53 -11.68
C SER A 594 -12.03 -4.76 -12.47
N PHE A 595 -11.42 -5.92 -12.28
CA PHE A 595 -11.79 -7.21 -12.91
C PHE A 595 -12.60 -8.14 -11.99
N HIS A 596 -13.10 -7.63 -10.85
CA HIS A 596 -13.87 -8.46 -9.94
C HIS A 596 -15.17 -8.93 -10.58
N ILE A 597 -15.57 -10.16 -10.26
CA ILE A 597 -16.87 -10.69 -10.62
C ILE A 597 -17.92 -10.06 -9.70
N ASP A 598 -19.08 -9.75 -10.25
CA ASP A 598 -20.18 -9.18 -9.47
C ASP A 598 -20.53 -10.09 -8.28
N VAL A 599 -20.76 -9.48 -7.13
CA VAL A 599 -21.13 -10.21 -5.90
C VAL A 599 -22.47 -10.96 -6.03
N LYS A 600 -23.33 -10.53 -6.96
CA LYS A 600 -24.61 -11.18 -7.26
C LYS A 600 -24.49 -12.34 -8.23
N SER A 601 -23.30 -12.60 -8.81
CA SER A 601 -23.08 -13.75 -9.67
C SER A 601 -23.28 -15.05 -8.88
N GLU A 602 -24.06 -15.98 -9.43
CA GLU A 602 -24.43 -17.25 -8.79
C GLU A 602 -23.32 -18.31 -8.83
N ILE A 603 -22.13 -17.98 -9.33
CA ILE A 603 -20.98 -18.89 -9.35
C ILE A 603 -20.39 -19.09 -7.95
N SER A 604 -19.86 -20.28 -7.70
CA SER A 604 -19.26 -20.65 -6.42
C SER A 604 -17.96 -19.83 -6.13
N ALA A 605 -17.53 -19.79 -4.87
CA ALA A 605 -16.28 -19.14 -4.49
C ALA A 605 -15.04 -19.76 -5.16
N LEU A 606 -15.09 -21.07 -5.51
CA LEU A 606 -14.01 -21.76 -6.23
C LEU A 606 -13.98 -21.39 -7.72
N GLU A 607 -15.13 -21.08 -8.31
CA GLU A 607 -15.21 -20.65 -9.71
C GLU A 607 -14.86 -19.17 -9.89
N LYS A 608 -15.05 -18.36 -8.85
CA LYS A 608 -14.63 -16.96 -8.79
C LYS A 608 -13.13 -16.81 -8.67
#